data_a13fefee9efe70bb2c693b2aecebff55
#
_entry.id   a13fefee9efe70bb2c693b2aecebff55
#
_cell.length_a   1.000
_cell.length_b   1.000
_cell.length_c   1.000
_cell.angle_alpha   90.00
_cell.angle_beta   90.00
_cell.angle_gamma   90.00
#
_symmetry.space_group_name_H-M   'P 1'
#
loop_
_entity.id
_entity.type
_entity.pdbx_description
1 polymer ?
#
loop_
_entity_poly.entity_id
_entity_poly.type
_entity_poly.pdbx_seq_one_letter_code
_entity_poly.pdbx_strand_id
1 'polypeptide(L)'
;MSGVANRRTFLKTTAMAGLAAPVASRSWARTLGANESVNIACIGVGGKGNSDMMETSVGQNIVAICDIDEQRLAAAGERFPNAKRYTDWRKLLEQKDIEAVTISTPDHTHAAATYSAISLGKHVYTQKPLTHDVYESRILTQAAEKAGIVSQMGIQHHSSARLKIAVQVIRDGAIGKVSEVHTWTDRPGTFWKQGLSRPASGDQVPNHVHWDLWLGTAPERPYVNGMYHGFHWRGWWDFGTGALGDMGCHIMDPVINALELGPPKVVSAEGPAPHPESGPLWCIVNYEFPGTERTTDTLKMTWYEAGKMPPRDIFKAPTDWPGSKNGVLFIGEKGNLFVGFPEMPELFPKADFANYKMPEIEDNNHYTQWTSAILGNDKTSCPFAYSGPLTETVLLGNVAYRSGTTVHWDSEKLEAIDNPKANALLKREYRNGFEVRGL
;
A
#
# COMPACT_ATOMS: atom_id res chain seq x y z
N MET A 1 -32.65 56.75 34.28
CA MET A 1 -31.33 57.37 33.99
C MET A 1 -30.39 56.29 33.48
N SER A 2 -30.11 56.39 32.21
CA SER A 2 -29.33 55.46 31.42
C SER A 2 -27.84 55.64 31.67
N GLY A 3 -27.13 54.55 32.03
CA GLY A 3 -25.68 54.50 32.11
C GLY A 3 -25.13 53.69 30.94
N VAL A 4 -24.68 54.41 29.89
CA VAL A 4 -24.01 53.80 28.72
C VAL A 4 -22.60 53.34 29.11
N ALA A 5 -22.33 52.05 29.07
CA ALA A 5 -21.00 51.51 29.29
C ALA A 5 -20.08 51.89 28.12
N ASN A 6 -18.99 52.57 28.46
CA ASN A 6 -18.02 53.17 27.55
C ASN A 6 -17.14 52.07 26.90
N ARG A 7 -16.97 52.11 25.58
CA ARG A 7 -16.15 51.19 24.74
C ARG A 7 -14.70 50.98 25.23
N ARG A 8 -14.17 51.85 26.05
CA ARG A 8 -12.82 51.73 26.64
C ARG A 8 -12.73 50.74 27.78
N THR A 9 -13.84 50.41 28.46
CA THR A 9 -13.85 49.43 29.56
C THR A 9 -13.99 48.00 29.04
N PHE A 10 -14.61 47.82 27.87
CA PHE A 10 -14.73 46.50 27.23
C PHE A 10 -13.39 45.99 26.67
N LEU A 11 -12.48 46.91 26.26
CA LEU A 11 -11.16 46.56 25.73
C LEU A 11 -10.08 46.27 26.78
N LYS A 12 -10.37 46.51 28.07
CA LYS A 12 -9.42 46.21 29.16
C LYS A 12 -9.70 44.91 29.90
N THR A 13 -10.86 44.28 29.68
CA THR A 13 -11.21 43.00 30.30
C THR A 13 -11.01 41.80 29.37
N THR A 14 -10.66 42.00 28.09
CA THR A 14 -10.38 40.93 27.11
C THR A 14 -8.87 40.66 26.90
N ALA A 15 -8.00 41.31 27.68
CA ALA A 15 -6.54 41.21 27.53
C ALA A 15 -5.84 40.29 28.55
N MET A 16 -6.60 39.48 29.31
CA MET A 16 -6.02 38.54 30.29
C MET A 16 -6.52 37.09 30.18
N ALA A 17 -6.93 36.67 29.01
CA ALA A 17 -7.19 35.23 28.76
C ALA A 17 -6.62 34.89 27.40
N GLY A 18 -5.38 34.40 27.36
CA GLY A 18 -4.82 33.94 26.09
C GLY A 18 -3.30 34.03 25.96
N LEU A 19 -2.54 33.69 27.01
CA LEU A 19 -1.17 33.24 26.86
C LEU A 19 -1.16 31.71 26.95
N ALA A 20 -1.96 31.04 26.08
CA ALA A 20 -1.56 29.75 25.56
C ALA A 20 -0.47 30.05 24.53
N ALA A 21 0.79 29.92 24.90
CA ALA A 21 1.87 29.88 23.95
C ALA A 21 1.50 28.80 22.91
N PRO A 22 1.54 29.08 21.60
CA PRO A 22 1.51 28.04 20.64
C PRO A 22 2.74 27.18 20.99
N VAL A 23 2.53 25.94 21.38
CA VAL A 23 3.56 24.92 21.28
C VAL A 23 3.84 24.90 19.79
N ALA A 24 4.85 25.65 19.39
CA ALA A 24 5.41 25.53 18.06
C ALA A 24 5.79 24.06 17.95
N SER A 25 4.98 23.31 17.21
CA SER A 25 5.42 22.04 16.64
C SER A 25 6.71 22.45 15.93
N ARG A 26 7.86 22.15 16.54
CA ARG A 26 9.12 22.24 15.84
C ARG A 26 8.98 21.28 14.69
N SER A 27 8.59 21.81 13.54
CA SER A 27 8.75 21.16 12.27
C SER A 27 10.25 20.82 12.22
N TRP A 28 10.55 19.55 12.28
CA TRP A 28 11.89 19.01 12.06
C TRP A 28 12.29 19.09 10.59
N ALA A 29 11.52 19.83 9.78
CA ALA A 29 11.94 20.23 8.46
C ALA A 29 13.18 21.13 8.64
N ARG A 30 14.33 20.49 8.71
CA ARG A 30 15.61 21.12 8.48
C ARG A 30 15.48 21.76 7.10
N THR A 31 15.71 23.04 6.98
CA THR A 31 15.87 23.69 5.67
C THR A 31 17.15 23.12 5.07
N LEU A 32 17.02 22.03 4.34
CA LEU A 32 18.11 21.46 3.56
C LEU A 32 18.43 22.48 2.45
N GLY A 33 19.70 22.81 2.28
CA GLY A 33 20.13 23.66 1.15
C GLY A 33 19.85 22.95 -0.17
N ALA A 34 19.70 23.71 -1.26
CA ALA A 34 19.33 23.21 -2.59
C ALA A 34 20.27 22.14 -3.20
N ASN A 35 21.35 21.76 -2.49
CA ASN A 35 22.36 20.79 -2.92
C ASN A 35 22.62 19.68 -1.86
N GLU A 36 21.79 19.54 -0.85
CA GLU A 36 21.99 18.53 0.18
C GLU A 36 21.27 17.23 -0.20
N SER A 37 21.95 16.10 0.04
CA SER A 37 21.40 14.77 -0.14
C SER A 37 20.75 14.26 1.14
N VAL A 38 19.77 13.36 1.01
CA VAL A 38 19.07 12.70 2.13
C VAL A 38 19.87 11.50 2.61
N ASN A 39 20.04 11.35 3.92
CA ASN A 39 20.62 10.17 4.55
C ASN A 39 19.55 9.07 4.71
N ILE A 40 19.61 8.04 3.87
CA ILE A 40 18.63 6.97 3.80
C ILE A 40 19.15 5.71 4.47
N ALA A 41 18.30 5.05 5.25
CA ALA A 41 18.49 3.69 5.71
C ALA A 41 17.55 2.74 4.96
N CYS A 42 18.03 1.52 4.64
CA CYS A 42 17.26 0.53 3.90
C CYS A 42 17.03 -0.73 4.75
N ILE A 43 15.76 -1.05 5.02
CA ILE A 43 15.34 -2.24 5.77
C ILE A 43 14.76 -3.26 4.79
N GLY A 44 15.39 -4.46 4.70
CA GLY A 44 15.14 -5.45 3.67
C GLY A 44 15.85 -5.07 2.38
N VAL A 45 17.07 -5.60 2.16
CA VAL A 45 17.92 -5.24 1.01
C VAL A 45 18.07 -6.35 -0.02
N GLY A 46 17.30 -7.44 0.11
CA GLY A 46 17.21 -8.51 -0.86
C GLY A 46 16.02 -8.35 -1.83
N GLY A 47 16.07 -9.02 -2.98
CA GLY A 47 14.95 -9.03 -3.93
C GLY A 47 14.45 -7.63 -4.31
N LYS A 48 13.17 -7.32 -4.02
CA LYS A 48 12.59 -6.01 -4.29
C LYS A 48 13.31 -4.88 -3.55
N GLY A 49 13.72 -5.13 -2.30
CA GLY A 49 14.44 -4.13 -1.50
C GLY A 49 15.79 -3.74 -2.09
N ASN A 50 16.44 -4.65 -2.82
CA ASN A 50 17.66 -4.30 -3.56
C ASN A 50 17.37 -3.27 -4.66
N SER A 51 16.28 -3.42 -5.42
CA SER A 51 15.93 -2.40 -6.43
C SER A 51 15.50 -1.09 -5.79
N ASP A 52 14.74 -1.14 -4.69
CA ASP A 52 14.32 0.07 -3.97
C ASP A 52 15.53 0.85 -3.42
N MET A 53 16.49 0.14 -2.81
CA MET A 53 17.74 0.72 -2.32
C MET A 53 18.54 1.37 -3.45
N MET A 54 18.68 0.71 -4.59
CA MET A 54 19.43 1.23 -5.75
C MET A 54 18.75 2.48 -6.33
N GLU A 55 17.46 2.44 -6.52
CA GLU A 55 16.70 3.54 -7.12
C GLU A 55 16.61 4.76 -6.17
N THR A 56 16.43 4.54 -4.88
CA THR A 56 16.40 5.64 -3.90
C THR A 56 17.79 6.20 -3.60
N SER A 57 18.87 5.50 -3.92
CA SER A 57 20.25 5.98 -3.72
C SER A 57 20.68 7.05 -4.74
N VAL A 58 19.93 7.25 -5.82
CA VAL A 58 20.31 8.19 -6.87
C VAL A 58 20.38 9.62 -6.32
N GLY A 59 21.59 10.17 -6.22
CA GLY A 59 21.85 11.48 -5.65
C GLY A 59 21.69 11.58 -4.11
N GLN A 60 21.57 10.43 -3.42
CA GLN A 60 21.34 10.36 -1.98
C GLN A 60 22.43 9.53 -1.28
N ASN A 61 22.49 9.60 0.06
CA ASN A 61 23.44 8.84 0.88
C ASN A 61 22.74 7.62 1.50
N ILE A 62 23.19 6.40 1.18
CA ILE A 62 22.79 5.22 1.93
C ILE A 62 23.73 5.09 3.15
N VAL A 63 23.22 5.41 4.33
CA VAL A 63 24.02 5.46 5.59
C VAL A 63 23.87 4.21 6.45
N ALA A 64 22.81 3.40 6.23
CA ALA A 64 22.56 2.16 6.95
C ALA A 64 21.80 1.16 6.09
N ILE A 65 22.10 -0.12 6.27
CA ILE A 65 21.42 -1.24 5.60
C ILE A 65 21.09 -2.33 6.60
N CYS A 66 19.93 -2.97 6.46
CA CYS A 66 19.49 -4.04 7.34
C CYS A 66 18.86 -5.19 6.54
N ASP A 67 19.29 -6.40 6.82
CA ASP A 67 18.60 -7.63 6.39
C ASP A 67 18.86 -8.74 7.41
N ILE A 68 17.90 -9.61 7.63
CA ILE A 68 18.02 -10.79 8.51
C ILE A 68 18.83 -11.91 7.86
N ASP A 69 19.07 -11.79 6.55
CA ASP A 69 19.91 -12.72 5.78
C ASP A 69 21.28 -12.07 5.55
N GLU A 70 22.31 -12.59 6.21
CA GLU A 70 23.67 -12.05 6.16
C GLU A 70 24.29 -12.07 4.76
N GLN A 71 23.85 -13.00 3.88
CA GLN A 71 24.33 -13.05 2.49
C GLN A 71 23.77 -11.85 1.69
N ARG A 72 22.50 -11.52 1.88
CA ARG A 72 21.88 -10.32 1.26
C ARG A 72 22.49 -9.05 1.81
N LEU A 73 22.71 -9.01 3.11
CA LEU A 73 23.33 -7.89 3.79
C LEU A 73 24.77 -7.66 3.30
N ALA A 74 25.55 -8.74 3.13
CA ALA A 74 26.90 -8.67 2.59
C ALA A 74 26.91 -8.12 1.15
N ALA A 75 26.07 -8.66 0.27
CA ALA A 75 25.96 -8.21 -1.11
C ALA A 75 25.54 -6.73 -1.24
N ALA A 76 24.63 -6.26 -0.38
CA ALA A 76 24.27 -4.84 -0.31
C ALA A 76 25.44 -3.98 0.21
N GLY A 77 26.18 -4.48 1.19
CA GLY A 77 27.34 -3.79 1.76
C GLY A 77 28.55 -3.70 0.84
N GLU A 78 28.66 -4.56 -0.19
CA GLU A 78 29.66 -4.39 -1.26
C GLU A 78 29.36 -3.16 -2.12
N ARG A 79 28.08 -2.87 -2.36
CA ARG A 79 27.63 -1.71 -3.15
C ARG A 79 27.68 -0.41 -2.37
N PHE A 80 27.40 -0.47 -1.06
CA PHE A 80 27.41 0.66 -0.15
C PHE A 80 28.39 0.42 1.01
N PRO A 81 29.71 0.43 0.77
CA PRO A 81 30.73 0.04 1.76
C PRO A 81 30.77 0.93 2.99
N ASN A 82 30.30 2.17 2.88
CA ASN A 82 30.25 3.12 3.98
C ASN A 82 28.97 3.01 4.82
N ALA A 83 27.96 2.26 4.36
CA ALA A 83 26.73 2.06 5.11
C ALA A 83 26.96 1.12 6.30
N LYS A 84 26.45 1.48 7.47
CA LYS A 84 26.47 0.58 8.64
C LYS A 84 25.52 -0.58 8.40
N ARG A 85 25.93 -1.79 8.82
CA ARG A 85 25.19 -3.03 8.60
C ARG A 85 24.52 -3.49 9.88
N TYR A 86 23.24 -3.88 9.77
CA TYR A 86 22.40 -4.34 10.87
C TYR A 86 21.63 -5.60 10.46
N THR A 87 21.40 -6.51 11.39
CA THR A 87 20.47 -7.65 11.19
C THR A 87 19.11 -7.38 11.79
N ASP A 88 19.03 -6.46 12.77
CA ASP A 88 17.80 -6.04 13.44
C ASP A 88 17.47 -4.58 13.09
N TRP A 89 16.34 -4.34 12.45
CA TRP A 89 15.89 -3.00 12.07
C TRP A 89 15.66 -2.07 13.28
N ARG A 90 15.35 -2.63 14.46
CA ARG A 90 15.18 -1.85 15.70
C ARG A 90 16.50 -1.19 16.10
N LYS A 91 17.62 -1.90 15.91
CA LYS A 91 18.98 -1.37 16.14
C LYS A 91 19.41 -0.38 15.08
N LEU A 92 19.02 -0.60 13.82
CA LEU A 92 19.26 0.36 12.74
C LEU A 92 18.59 1.71 13.07
N LEU A 93 17.36 1.73 13.56
CA LEU A 93 16.63 2.97 13.88
C LEU A 93 17.23 3.77 15.05
N GLU A 94 18.12 3.18 15.87
CA GLU A 94 18.84 3.90 16.91
C GLU A 94 19.94 4.85 16.33
N GLN A 95 20.35 4.66 15.05
CA GLN A 95 21.34 5.52 14.38
C GLN A 95 20.77 6.92 14.14
N LYS A 96 21.51 7.96 14.56
CA LYS A 96 20.99 9.32 14.69
C LYS A 96 20.96 10.14 13.40
N ASP A 97 21.85 9.83 12.47
CA ASP A 97 22.00 10.54 11.19
C ASP A 97 21.07 10.07 10.08
N ILE A 98 20.18 9.09 10.35
CA ILE A 98 19.15 8.65 9.44
C ILE A 98 18.03 9.70 9.36
N GLU A 99 17.70 10.15 8.15
CA GLU A 99 16.60 11.10 7.88
C GLU A 99 15.39 10.40 7.27
N ALA A 100 15.63 9.36 6.46
CA ALA A 100 14.59 8.63 5.75
C ALA A 100 14.85 7.12 5.76
N VAL A 101 13.79 6.33 5.62
CA VAL A 101 13.88 4.87 5.69
C VAL A 101 13.06 4.23 4.56
N THR A 102 13.67 3.29 3.83
CA THR A 102 12.92 2.38 2.95
C THR A 102 12.63 1.07 3.70
N ILE A 103 11.39 0.58 3.61
CA ILE A 103 10.94 -0.67 4.23
C ILE A 103 10.46 -1.60 3.12
N SER A 104 11.23 -2.66 2.84
CA SER A 104 10.99 -3.61 1.74
C SER A 104 11.11 -5.05 2.22
N THR A 105 10.51 -5.32 3.35
CA THR A 105 10.43 -6.62 4.03
C THR A 105 9.21 -7.42 3.58
N PRO A 106 8.94 -8.64 4.10
CA PRO A 106 7.62 -9.26 3.99
C PRO A 106 6.53 -8.44 4.66
N ASP A 107 5.27 -8.57 4.19
CA ASP A 107 4.12 -7.74 4.57
C ASP A 107 3.95 -7.62 6.09
N HIS A 108 4.13 -8.73 6.82
CA HIS A 108 3.90 -8.80 8.27
C HIS A 108 4.81 -7.91 9.12
N THR A 109 5.91 -7.41 8.57
CA THR A 109 6.84 -6.53 9.32
C THR A 109 6.77 -5.07 8.85
N HIS A 110 6.01 -4.77 7.77
CA HIS A 110 5.88 -3.42 7.24
C HIS A 110 5.43 -2.42 8.30
N ALA A 111 4.31 -2.70 8.96
CA ALA A 111 3.72 -1.76 9.90
C ALA A 111 4.63 -1.48 11.10
N ALA A 112 5.22 -2.50 11.70
CA ALA A 112 6.08 -2.35 12.88
C ALA A 112 7.31 -1.47 12.60
N ALA A 113 8.01 -1.74 11.50
CA ALA A 113 9.19 -0.96 11.11
C ALA A 113 8.82 0.48 10.69
N THR A 114 7.74 0.62 9.90
CA THR A 114 7.27 1.91 9.41
C THR A 114 6.78 2.82 10.54
N TYR A 115 5.94 2.30 11.44
CA TYR A 115 5.45 3.08 12.58
C TYR A 115 6.59 3.53 13.50
N SER A 116 7.56 2.64 13.75
CA SER A 116 8.74 2.97 14.55
C SER A 116 9.56 4.08 13.90
N ALA A 117 9.75 4.05 12.58
CA ALA A 117 10.45 5.12 11.85
C ALA A 117 9.67 6.45 11.92
N ILE A 118 8.35 6.43 11.71
CA ILE A 118 7.48 7.63 11.85
C ILE A 118 7.55 8.21 13.25
N SER A 119 7.50 7.37 14.28
CA SER A 119 7.59 7.79 15.69
C SER A 119 8.90 8.49 16.03
N LEU A 120 9.94 8.24 15.26
CA LEU A 120 11.24 8.90 15.34
C LEU A 120 11.38 10.11 14.39
N GLY A 121 10.26 10.53 13.76
CA GLY A 121 10.23 11.67 12.84
C GLY A 121 10.94 11.43 11.51
N LYS A 122 11.15 10.18 11.10
CA LYS A 122 11.84 9.84 9.85
C LYS A 122 10.84 9.79 8.69
N HIS A 123 11.24 10.25 7.51
CA HIS A 123 10.51 10.07 6.27
C HIS A 123 10.50 8.59 5.87
N VAL A 124 9.43 8.10 5.23
CA VAL A 124 9.28 6.67 4.98
C VAL A 124 8.84 6.36 3.54
N TYR A 125 9.44 5.33 2.99
CA TYR A 125 9.02 4.64 1.77
C TYR A 125 8.76 3.18 2.13
N THR A 126 7.50 2.74 2.11
CA THR A 126 7.13 1.37 2.50
C THR A 126 6.56 0.62 1.31
N GLN A 127 7.02 -0.60 1.06
CA GLN A 127 6.52 -1.43 -0.01
C GLN A 127 5.03 -1.77 0.16
N LYS A 128 4.38 -2.09 -0.97
CA LYS A 128 2.99 -2.55 -1.02
C LYS A 128 2.88 -4.05 -0.64
N PRO A 129 1.74 -4.46 -0.07
CA PRO A 129 0.72 -3.60 0.54
C PRO A 129 1.32 -2.81 1.70
N LEU A 130 0.78 -1.63 2.00
CA LEU A 130 1.33 -0.78 3.05
C LEU A 130 1.49 -1.54 4.38
N THR A 131 0.52 -2.39 4.67
CA THR A 131 0.45 -3.18 5.90
C THR A 131 -0.12 -4.57 5.63
N HIS A 132 -0.02 -5.43 6.64
CA HIS A 132 -0.59 -6.76 6.64
C HIS A 132 -2.07 -6.77 7.08
N ASP A 133 -2.46 -5.86 7.96
CA ASP A 133 -3.80 -5.76 8.53
C ASP A 133 -4.48 -4.42 8.21
N VAL A 134 -5.81 -4.41 8.22
CA VAL A 134 -6.63 -3.21 7.99
C VAL A 134 -6.36 -2.15 9.05
N TYR A 135 -6.31 -2.55 10.32
CA TYR A 135 -6.03 -1.67 11.46
C TYR A 135 -4.67 -0.97 11.33
N GLU A 136 -3.62 -1.72 11.01
CA GLU A 136 -2.28 -1.19 10.81
C GLU A 136 -2.26 -0.07 9.76
N SER A 137 -3.00 -0.24 8.65
CA SER A 137 -3.06 0.75 7.57
C SER A 137 -3.64 2.08 8.03
N ARG A 138 -4.73 2.03 8.80
CA ARG A 138 -5.34 3.22 9.40
C ARG A 138 -4.36 3.92 10.35
N ILE A 139 -3.69 3.18 11.21
CA ILE A 139 -2.75 3.75 12.18
C ILE A 139 -1.54 4.39 11.49
N LEU A 140 -0.97 3.75 10.45
CA LEU A 140 0.14 4.35 9.71
C LEU A 140 -0.27 5.63 8.99
N THR A 141 -1.46 5.67 8.39
CA THR A 141 -2.00 6.86 7.74
C THR A 141 -2.09 8.02 8.71
N GLN A 142 -2.73 7.80 9.87
CA GLN A 142 -2.88 8.82 10.91
C GLN A 142 -1.54 9.24 11.52
N ALA A 143 -0.63 8.29 11.74
CA ALA A 143 0.69 8.58 12.30
C ALA A 143 1.55 9.44 11.35
N ALA A 144 1.55 9.14 10.06
CA ALA A 144 2.29 9.91 9.06
C ALA A 144 1.75 11.35 8.94
N GLU A 145 0.43 11.50 8.91
CA GLU A 145 -0.23 12.80 8.88
C GLU A 145 0.12 13.62 10.15
N LYS A 146 -0.05 13.01 11.31
CA LYS A 146 0.24 13.66 12.61
C LYS A 146 1.70 14.07 12.75
N ALA A 147 2.62 13.24 12.25
CA ALA A 147 4.05 13.53 12.30
C ALA A 147 4.51 14.55 11.25
N GLY A 148 3.69 14.81 10.22
CA GLY A 148 4.02 15.73 9.12
C GLY A 148 5.22 15.27 8.30
N ILE A 149 5.46 13.95 8.23
CA ILE A 149 6.58 13.38 7.48
C ILE A 149 6.20 13.13 6.01
N VAL A 150 7.20 13.09 5.15
CA VAL A 150 7.02 12.65 3.76
C VAL A 150 6.92 11.13 3.73
N SER A 151 5.78 10.61 3.26
CA SER A 151 5.52 9.19 3.12
C SER A 151 5.23 8.81 1.68
N GLN A 152 5.60 7.59 1.25
CA GLN A 152 5.23 7.03 -0.04
C GLN A 152 5.13 5.52 0.04
N MET A 153 4.07 4.95 -0.53
CA MET A 153 3.94 3.51 -0.70
C MET A 153 4.55 3.06 -2.03
N GLY A 154 5.21 1.91 -2.02
CA GLY A 154 5.90 1.34 -3.17
C GLY A 154 4.99 0.77 -4.26
N ILE A 155 4.02 1.56 -4.75
CA ILE A 155 3.22 1.24 -5.96
C ILE A 155 3.82 1.95 -7.18
N GLN A 156 4.95 1.48 -7.67
CA GLN A 156 5.72 2.18 -8.72
C GLN A 156 4.90 2.47 -9.98
N HIS A 157 3.95 1.61 -10.32
CA HIS A 157 3.07 1.79 -11.49
C HIS A 157 2.18 3.03 -11.40
N HIS A 158 1.88 3.54 -10.22
CA HIS A 158 1.15 4.79 -10.03
C HIS A 158 1.80 5.97 -10.75
N SER A 159 3.13 6.01 -10.77
CA SER A 159 3.91 7.06 -11.43
C SER A 159 4.09 6.84 -12.94
N SER A 160 3.62 5.71 -13.51
CA SER A 160 3.76 5.40 -14.93
C SER A 160 2.81 6.20 -15.80
N ALA A 161 3.28 6.61 -16.98
CA ALA A 161 2.48 7.26 -18.03
C ALA A 161 1.20 6.49 -18.33
N ARG A 162 1.29 5.18 -18.45
CA ARG A 162 0.17 4.28 -18.72
C ARG A 162 -0.99 4.46 -17.73
N LEU A 163 -0.73 4.44 -16.42
CA LEU A 163 -1.76 4.60 -15.40
C LEU A 163 -2.31 6.03 -15.39
N LYS A 164 -1.44 7.03 -15.52
CA LYS A 164 -1.87 8.42 -15.61
C LYS A 164 -2.74 8.69 -16.84
N ILE A 165 -2.43 8.07 -17.99
CA ILE A 165 -3.25 8.13 -19.20
C ILE A 165 -4.63 7.52 -18.92
N ALA A 166 -4.71 6.33 -18.31
CA ALA A 166 -5.97 5.70 -17.96
C ALA A 166 -6.82 6.59 -17.04
N VAL A 167 -6.21 7.15 -16.00
CA VAL A 167 -6.85 8.10 -15.08
C VAL A 167 -7.37 9.32 -15.83
N GLN A 168 -6.57 9.90 -16.72
CA GLN A 168 -6.97 11.07 -17.50
C GLN A 168 -8.14 10.77 -18.45
N VAL A 169 -8.11 9.64 -19.16
CA VAL A 169 -9.21 9.19 -20.04
C VAL A 169 -10.56 9.11 -19.30
N ILE A 170 -10.55 8.58 -18.07
CA ILE A 170 -11.75 8.54 -17.22
C ILE A 170 -12.18 9.95 -16.81
N ARG A 171 -11.23 10.78 -16.37
CA ARG A 171 -11.49 12.15 -15.91
C ARG A 171 -12.02 13.06 -17.01
N ASP A 172 -11.59 12.85 -18.25
CA ASP A 172 -12.10 13.54 -19.45
C ASP A 172 -13.52 13.08 -19.84
N GLY A 173 -14.06 12.05 -19.17
CA GLY A 173 -15.41 11.53 -19.44
C GLY A 173 -15.52 10.79 -20.77
N ALA A 174 -14.41 10.25 -21.29
CA ALA A 174 -14.37 9.57 -22.59
C ALA A 174 -15.40 8.43 -22.68
N ILE A 175 -15.53 7.63 -21.61
CA ILE A 175 -16.49 6.51 -21.56
C ILE A 175 -17.80 6.83 -20.83
N GLY A 176 -18.02 8.10 -20.42
CA GLY A 176 -19.18 8.49 -19.62
C GLY A 176 -19.05 8.02 -18.16
N LYS A 177 -20.18 7.98 -17.43
CA LYS A 177 -20.20 7.45 -16.07
C LYS A 177 -19.91 5.96 -16.06
N VAL A 178 -19.05 5.55 -15.11
CA VAL A 178 -18.68 4.14 -14.92
C VAL A 178 -19.70 3.45 -14.01
N SER A 179 -20.26 2.34 -14.44
CA SER A 179 -21.23 1.54 -13.69
C SER A 179 -20.61 0.32 -13.02
N GLU A 180 -19.56 -0.24 -13.63
CA GLU A 180 -18.96 -1.48 -13.19
C GLU A 180 -17.46 -1.50 -13.50
N VAL A 181 -16.67 -2.15 -12.66
CA VAL A 181 -15.23 -2.34 -12.86
C VAL A 181 -14.87 -3.80 -12.58
N HIS A 182 -14.07 -4.39 -13.47
CA HIS A 182 -13.47 -5.71 -13.25
C HIS A 182 -11.96 -5.57 -13.16
N THR A 183 -11.38 -6.24 -12.17
CA THR A 183 -9.94 -6.23 -11.88
C THR A 183 -9.46 -7.68 -11.75
N TRP A 184 -8.34 -8.06 -12.37
CA TRP A 184 -7.89 -9.45 -12.32
C TRP A 184 -6.38 -9.61 -12.35
N THR A 185 -5.92 -10.79 -11.86
CA THR A 185 -4.52 -11.22 -11.90
C THR A 185 -4.41 -12.72 -12.15
N ASP A 186 -3.33 -13.14 -12.79
CA ASP A 186 -2.96 -14.56 -12.91
C ASP A 186 -2.29 -15.12 -11.64
N ARG A 187 -2.02 -14.26 -10.65
CA ARG A 187 -1.41 -14.68 -9.37
C ARG A 187 -2.38 -15.54 -8.54
N PRO A 188 -1.84 -16.47 -7.71
CA PRO A 188 -0.43 -16.75 -7.50
C PRO A 188 0.26 -17.50 -8.66
N GLY A 189 -0.51 -18.13 -9.57
CA GLY A 189 0.03 -18.85 -10.73
C GLY A 189 1.18 -19.77 -10.36
N THR A 190 2.32 -19.60 -11.03
CA THR A 190 3.57 -20.35 -10.76
C THR A 190 4.52 -19.64 -9.78
N PHE A 191 4.20 -18.43 -9.32
CA PHE A 191 5.11 -17.61 -8.52
C PHE A 191 5.24 -18.08 -7.09
N TRP A 192 4.13 -18.47 -6.46
CA TRP A 192 4.10 -19.10 -5.13
C TRP A 192 2.88 -19.99 -5.00
N LYS A 193 2.84 -20.80 -3.95
CA LYS A 193 1.74 -21.73 -3.68
C LYS A 193 0.80 -21.15 -2.59
N GLN A 194 -0.50 -21.43 -2.76
CA GLN A 194 -1.57 -21.17 -1.78
C GLN A 194 -2.40 -22.45 -1.58
N GLY A 195 -3.31 -22.45 -0.61
CA GLY A 195 -4.14 -23.60 -0.26
C GLY A 195 -3.35 -24.72 0.43
N LEU A 196 -2.28 -24.38 1.14
CA LEU A 196 -1.39 -25.33 1.81
C LEU A 196 -1.54 -25.29 3.32
N SER A 197 -1.44 -26.47 3.95
CA SER A 197 -1.20 -26.58 5.38
C SER A 197 0.29 -26.48 5.69
N ARG A 198 0.64 -25.96 6.87
CA ARG A 198 2.03 -25.94 7.33
C ARG A 198 2.56 -27.36 7.53
N PRO A 199 3.84 -27.62 7.23
CA PRO A 199 4.47 -28.89 7.58
C PRO A 199 4.45 -29.14 9.09
N ALA A 200 4.38 -30.42 9.48
CA ALA A 200 4.38 -30.82 10.89
C ALA A 200 5.75 -30.67 11.56
N SER A 201 6.83 -30.65 10.78
CA SER A 201 8.21 -30.50 11.25
C SER A 201 8.92 -29.40 10.48
N GLY A 202 9.99 -28.86 11.06
CA GLY A 202 10.87 -27.89 10.43
C GLY A 202 12.20 -28.45 10.01
N ASP A 203 12.94 -27.67 9.24
CA ASP A 203 14.31 -27.89 8.85
C ASP A 203 15.28 -27.10 9.73
N GLN A 204 16.57 -27.42 9.65
CA GLN A 204 17.60 -26.62 10.30
C GLN A 204 17.64 -25.21 9.67
N VAL A 205 17.64 -24.19 10.51
CA VAL A 205 17.81 -22.82 10.05
C VAL A 205 19.23 -22.64 9.48
N PRO A 206 19.40 -22.11 8.25
CA PRO A 206 20.71 -21.79 7.72
C PRO A 206 21.44 -20.78 8.63
N ASN A 207 22.75 -20.94 8.83
CA ASN A 207 23.55 -20.12 9.75
C ASN A 207 23.55 -18.62 9.43
N HIS A 208 23.26 -18.26 8.17
CA HIS A 208 23.19 -16.87 7.71
C HIS A 208 21.80 -16.21 7.85
N VAL A 209 20.80 -16.96 8.34
CA VAL A 209 19.42 -16.48 8.48
C VAL A 209 19.05 -16.32 9.95
N HIS A 210 18.73 -15.12 10.37
CA HIS A 210 18.22 -14.82 11.71
C HIS A 210 16.71 -15.06 11.76
N TRP A 211 16.32 -16.33 11.92
CA TRP A 211 14.93 -16.77 11.79
C TRP A 211 13.97 -16.11 12.78
N ASP A 212 14.39 -15.90 14.03
CA ASP A 212 13.59 -15.19 15.03
C ASP A 212 13.26 -13.74 14.60
N LEU A 213 14.25 -13.03 14.04
CA LEU A 213 14.09 -11.68 13.51
C LEU A 213 13.22 -11.66 12.22
N TRP A 214 13.31 -12.75 11.42
CA TRP A 214 12.46 -12.87 10.23
C TRP A 214 10.99 -13.10 10.61
N LEU A 215 10.69 -13.95 11.60
CA LEU A 215 9.35 -14.12 12.14
C LEU A 215 8.80 -12.80 12.67
N GLY A 216 9.64 -12.00 13.34
CA GLY A 216 9.26 -10.66 13.79
C GLY A 216 7.95 -10.67 14.56
N THR A 217 6.95 -9.96 14.04
CA THR A 217 5.61 -9.82 14.63
C THR A 217 4.73 -11.06 14.48
N ALA A 218 5.09 -12.00 13.58
CA ALA A 218 4.31 -13.22 13.33
C ALA A 218 4.45 -14.25 14.44
N PRO A 219 3.48 -15.16 14.63
CA PRO A 219 3.59 -16.27 15.58
C PRO A 219 4.80 -17.16 15.32
N GLU A 220 5.33 -17.76 16.39
CA GLU A 220 6.43 -18.72 16.27
C GLU A 220 6.05 -19.92 15.41
N ARG A 221 6.94 -20.29 14.52
CA ARG A 221 6.89 -21.53 13.74
C ARG A 221 8.27 -22.00 13.32
N PRO A 222 8.45 -23.32 13.11
CA PRO A 222 9.68 -23.86 12.60
C PRO A 222 10.03 -23.30 11.21
N TYR A 223 11.33 -23.13 10.95
CA TYR A 223 11.82 -22.84 9.61
C TYR A 223 11.60 -24.05 8.70
N VAL A 224 11.17 -23.80 7.47
CA VAL A 224 11.07 -24.83 6.42
C VAL A 224 11.69 -24.29 5.15
N ASN A 225 12.70 -24.98 4.64
CA ASN A 225 13.47 -24.52 3.50
C ASN A 225 12.58 -24.34 2.25
N GLY A 226 12.74 -23.20 1.58
CA GLY A 226 12.00 -22.87 0.36
C GLY A 226 10.49 -22.64 0.56
N MET A 227 9.98 -22.64 1.81
CA MET A 227 8.53 -22.47 2.06
C MET A 227 8.12 -21.05 2.46
N TYR A 228 8.96 -20.34 3.19
CA TYR A 228 8.63 -19.01 3.69
C TYR A 228 9.65 -17.98 3.25
N HIS A 229 10.88 -18.07 3.77
CA HIS A 229 11.94 -17.12 3.47
C HIS A 229 12.28 -17.07 1.97
N GLY A 230 12.61 -15.88 1.51
CA GLY A 230 12.91 -15.55 0.13
C GLY A 230 11.71 -14.94 -0.59
N PHE A 231 10.76 -15.73 -1.04
CA PHE A 231 9.67 -15.26 -1.90
C PHE A 231 8.29 -15.81 -1.54
N HIS A 232 8.23 -17.04 -1.01
CA HIS A 232 6.99 -17.81 -0.88
C HIS A 232 6.13 -17.46 0.32
N TRP A 233 6.60 -16.57 1.21
CA TRP A 233 5.86 -16.05 2.35
C TRP A 233 4.50 -15.42 1.96
N ARG A 234 4.37 -14.96 0.72
CA ARG A 234 3.17 -14.28 0.19
C ARG A 234 1.90 -15.09 0.33
N GLY A 235 1.98 -16.39 0.19
CA GLY A 235 0.84 -17.30 0.28
C GLY A 235 0.40 -17.65 1.71
N TRP A 236 1.12 -17.23 2.74
CA TRP A 236 0.90 -17.63 4.14
C TRP A 236 0.34 -16.47 4.95
N TRP A 237 -0.83 -16.68 5.57
CA TRP A 237 -1.54 -15.64 6.32
C TRP A 237 -0.76 -14.99 7.47
N ASP A 238 0.21 -15.68 8.05
CA ASP A 238 1.06 -15.08 9.09
C ASP A 238 2.10 -14.10 8.54
N PHE A 239 2.41 -14.17 7.25
CA PHE A 239 3.54 -13.43 6.66
C PHE A 239 3.15 -12.54 5.49
N GLY A 240 2.13 -12.93 4.74
CA GLY A 240 1.69 -12.26 3.53
C GLY A 240 0.18 -12.16 3.42
N THR A 241 -0.26 -11.50 2.38
CA THR A 241 -1.65 -11.13 2.16
C THR A 241 -2.26 -11.78 0.92
N GLY A 242 -1.62 -12.87 0.44
CA GLY A 242 -2.08 -13.60 -0.73
C GLY A 242 -1.98 -12.82 -2.04
N ALA A 243 -2.61 -13.37 -3.09
CA ALA A 243 -2.59 -12.74 -4.41
C ALA A 243 -3.30 -11.40 -4.43
N LEU A 244 -4.38 -11.25 -3.66
CA LEU A 244 -5.10 -9.99 -3.55
C LEU A 244 -4.22 -8.88 -2.95
N GLY A 245 -3.53 -9.12 -1.82
CA GLY A 245 -2.64 -8.13 -1.24
C GLY A 245 -1.43 -7.82 -2.11
N ASP A 246 -0.81 -8.86 -2.71
CA ASP A 246 0.36 -8.68 -3.58
C ASP A 246 0.04 -7.83 -4.83
N MET A 247 -1.11 -8.03 -5.48
CA MET A 247 -1.45 -7.41 -6.75
C MET A 247 -2.56 -6.35 -6.66
N GLY A 248 -3.44 -6.44 -5.66
CA GLY A 248 -4.59 -5.55 -5.53
C GLY A 248 -4.21 -4.07 -5.47
N CYS A 249 -3.16 -3.73 -4.72
CA CYS A 249 -2.67 -2.35 -4.67
C CYS A 249 -2.25 -1.81 -6.03
N HIS A 250 -1.72 -2.65 -6.94
CA HIS A 250 -1.34 -2.23 -8.29
C HIS A 250 -2.52 -2.11 -9.24
N ILE A 251 -3.47 -3.04 -9.13
CA ILE A 251 -4.55 -3.19 -10.10
C ILE A 251 -5.77 -2.34 -9.72
N MET A 252 -6.08 -2.18 -8.43
CA MET A 252 -7.16 -1.32 -7.97
C MET A 252 -6.75 0.17 -7.90
N ASP A 253 -5.47 0.48 -7.90
CA ASP A 253 -4.94 1.84 -7.86
C ASP A 253 -5.55 2.76 -8.94
N PRO A 254 -5.51 2.43 -10.25
CA PRO A 254 -6.13 3.29 -11.26
C PRO A 254 -7.65 3.44 -11.08
N VAL A 255 -8.32 2.45 -10.48
CA VAL A 255 -9.77 2.51 -10.21
C VAL A 255 -10.06 3.55 -9.14
N ILE A 256 -9.40 3.44 -7.99
CA ILE A 256 -9.59 4.34 -6.86
C ILE A 256 -9.18 5.76 -7.23
N ASN A 257 -8.06 5.91 -7.95
CA ASN A 257 -7.56 7.21 -8.38
C ASN A 257 -8.46 7.88 -9.43
N ALA A 258 -8.84 7.14 -10.49
CA ALA A 258 -9.60 7.72 -11.59
C ALA A 258 -11.03 8.10 -11.18
N LEU A 259 -11.66 7.24 -10.38
CA LEU A 259 -13.06 7.40 -9.97
C LEU A 259 -13.21 8.15 -8.64
N GLU A 260 -12.09 8.50 -7.98
CA GLU A 260 -12.06 9.20 -6.69
C GLU A 260 -12.91 8.48 -5.63
N LEU A 261 -12.73 7.14 -5.55
CA LEU A 261 -13.52 6.31 -4.66
C LEU A 261 -13.11 6.49 -3.19
N GLY A 262 -14.10 6.66 -2.35
CA GLY A 262 -13.97 6.46 -0.90
C GLY A 262 -13.97 4.96 -0.53
N PRO A 263 -14.12 4.62 0.76
CA PRO A 263 -14.17 3.24 1.22
C PRO A 263 -15.41 2.51 0.68
N PRO A 264 -15.32 1.18 0.44
CA PRO A 264 -16.48 0.37 0.07
C PRO A 264 -17.48 0.30 1.22
N LYS A 265 -18.76 0.07 0.90
CA LYS A 265 -19.83 -0.17 1.88
C LYS A 265 -20.06 -1.65 2.14
N VAL A 266 -19.90 -2.47 1.10
CA VAL A 266 -20.12 -3.90 1.17
C VAL A 266 -18.98 -4.63 0.48
N VAL A 267 -18.46 -5.69 1.12
CA VAL A 267 -17.45 -6.56 0.53
C VAL A 267 -17.86 -8.01 0.77
N SER A 268 -17.87 -8.81 -0.30
CA SER A 268 -18.14 -10.25 -0.21
C SER A 268 -17.13 -11.03 -1.05
N ALA A 269 -16.93 -12.30 -0.73
CA ALA A 269 -15.96 -13.12 -1.44
C ALA A 269 -16.50 -14.50 -1.76
N GLU A 270 -16.08 -15.03 -2.89
CA GLU A 270 -16.34 -16.39 -3.37
C GLU A 270 -15.02 -17.13 -3.58
N GLY A 271 -14.98 -18.41 -3.22
CA GLY A 271 -13.77 -19.23 -3.35
C GLY A 271 -13.93 -20.58 -2.67
N PRO A 272 -12.87 -21.40 -2.63
CA PRO A 272 -12.82 -22.57 -1.77
C PRO A 272 -13.05 -22.18 -0.30
N ALA A 273 -13.42 -23.15 0.54
CA ALA A 273 -13.53 -22.91 1.99
C ALA A 273 -12.23 -22.26 2.52
N PRO A 274 -12.33 -21.22 3.37
CA PRO A 274 -11.16 -20.53 3.88
C PRO A 274 -10.17 -21.46 4.56
N HIS A 275 -8.91 -21.43 4.13
CA HIS A 275 -7.83 -22.20 4.74
C HIS A 275 -7.23 -21.39 5.89
N PRO A 276 -7.03 -21.98 7.09
CA PRO A 276 -6.55 -21.24 8.26
C PRO A 276 -5.10 -20.73 8.13
N GLU A 277 -4.27 -21.38 7.28
CA GLU A 277 -2.83 -21.15 7.20
C GLU A 277 -2.41 -20.32 5.99
N SER A 278 -3.13 -20.43 4.88
CA SER A 278 -2.68 -19.85 3.60
C SER A 278 -3.83 -19.31 2.75
N GLY A 279 -3.48 -18.46 1.79
CA GLY A 279 -4.40 -17.88 0.83
C GLY A 279 -5.14 -18.92 -0.01
N PRO A 280 -6.24 -18.53 -0.68
CA PRO A 280 -7.10 -19.42 -1.46
C PRO A 280 -6.42 -19.91 -2.73
N LEU A 281 -6.85 -21.08 -3.23
CA LEU A 281 -6.45 -21.54 -4.57
C LEU A 281 -6.97 -20.63 -5.67
N TRP A 282 -8.10 -19.97 -5.45
CA TRP A 282 -8.68 -18.90 -6.26
C TRP A 282 -9.69 -18.11 -5.42
N CYS A 283 -9.89 -16.85 -5.72
CA CYS A 283 -10.88 -16.02 -5.06
C CYS A 283 -11.49 -15.03 -6.06
N ILE A 284 -12.78 -14.74 -5.88
CA ILE A 284 -13.48 -13.62 -6.51
C ILE A 284 -14.00 -12.75 -5.38
N VAL A 285 -13.68 -11.45 -5.41
CA VAL A 285 -14.16 -10.51 -4.37
C VAL A 285 -15.01 -9.44 -5.02
N ASN A 286 -16.19 -9.21 -4.47
CA ASN A 286 -17.14 -8.20 -4.91
C ASN A 286 -17.16 -7.06 -3.91
N TYR A 287 -17.01 -5.84 -4.43
CA TYR A 287 -17.06 -4.59 -3.65
C TYR A 287 -18.21 -3.72 -4.17
N GLU A 288 -18.93 -3.08 -3.26
CA GLU A 288 -19.89 -2.04 -3.57
C GLU A 288 -19.44 -0.71 -2.95
N PHE A 289 -19.28 0.30 -3.80
CA PHE A 289 -18.89 1.64 -3.40
C PHE A 289 -20.03 2.62 -3.53
N PRO A 290 -20.12 3.65 -2.67
CA PRO A 290 -20.94 4.82 -2.96
C PRO A 290 -20.51 5.45 -4.28
N GLY A 291 -21.48 5.96 -5.04
CA GLY A 291 -21.17 6.64 -6.28
C GLY A 291 -20.41 7.94 -6.09
N THR A 292 -19.72 8.36 -7.15
CA THR A 292 -19.04 9.64 -7.29
C THR A 292 -19.59 10.39 -8.50
N GLU A 293 -19.06 11.57 -8.79
CA GLU A 293 -19.43 12.31 -10.01
C GLU A 293 -19.12 11.53 -11.30
N ARG A 294 -18.17 10.57 -11.24
CA ARG A 294 -17.70 9.77 -12.39
C ARG A 294 -18.34 8.41 -12.50
N THR A 295 -19.20 8.06 -11.56
CA THR A 295 -19.86 6.74 -11.53
C THR A 295 -21.37 6.85 -11.49
N THR A 296 -22.06 5.73 -11.63
CA THR A 296 -23.46 5.58 -11.21
C THR A 296 -23.58 5.69 -9.69
N ASP A 297 -24.80 5.79 -9.14
CA ASP A 297 -25.08 5.97 -7.70
C ASP A 297 -24.45 4.89 -6.82
N THR A 298 -24.25 3.70 -7.36
CA THR A 298 -23.48 2.60 -6.75
C THR A 298 -22.53 2.05 -7.79
N LEU A 299 -21.24 1.99 -7.46
CA LEU A 299 -20.24 1.32 -8.29
C LEU A 299 -19.99 -0.09 -7.78
N LYS A 300 -20.03 -1.06 -8.69
CA LYS A 300 -19.62 -2.43 -8.41
C LYS A 300 -18.21 -2.67 -8.95
N MET A 301 -17.35 -3.21 -8.12
CA MET A 301 -16.03 -3.67 -8.53
C MET A 301 -15.85 -5.14 -8.18
N THR A 302 -15.41 -5.94 -9.15
CA THR A 302 -15.12 -7.36 -8.94
C THR A 302 -13.63 -7.63 -9.16
N TRP A 303 -12.99 -8.25 -8.18
CA TRP A 303 -11.64 -8.78 -8.26
C TRP A 303 -11.66 -10.27 -8.59
N TYR A 304 -10.74 -10.68 -9.47
CA TYR A 304 -10.52 -12.09 -9.83
C TYR A 304 -9.04 -12.43 -9.70
N GLU A 305 -8.73 -13.64 -9.23
CA GLU A 305 -7.35 -14.13 -9.13
C GLU A 305 -7.21 -15.58 -9.62
N ALA A 306 -5.95 -16.06 -9.69
CA ALA A 306 -5.59 -17.41 -10.10
C ALA A 306 -6.12 -17.81 -11.49
N GLY A 307 -6.11 -16.86 -12.43
CA GLY A 307 -6.57 -17.07 -13.80
C GLY A 307 -8.09 -17.04 -13.97
N LYS A 308 -8.86 -16.74 -12.92
CA LYS A 308 -10.25 -16.34 -13.08
C LYS A 308 -10.28 -14.99 -13.80
N MET A 309 -11.27 -14.82 -14.68
CA MET A 309 -11.39 -13.66 -15.56
C MET A 309 -12.84 -13.22 -15.63
N PRO A 310 -13.10 -11.93 -15.87
CA PRO A 310 -14.45 -11.50 -16.26
C PRO A 310 -14.89 -12.13 -17.58
N PRO A 311 -16.21 -12.25 -17.84
CA PRO A 311 -16.74 -12.77 -19.10
C PRO A 311 -16.20 -12.00 -20.31
N ARG A 312 -15.85 -12.71 -21.38
CA ARG A 312 -15.18 -12.13 -22.55
C ARG A 312 -16.06 -11.11 -23.31
N ASP A 313 -17.33 -11.33 -23.36
CA ASP A 313 -18.31 -10.52 -24.08
C ASP A 313 -18.46 -9.09 -23.50
N ILE A 314 -18.26 -8.93 -22.19
CA ILE A 314 -18.37 -7.61 -21.57
C ILE A 314 -17.27 -6.63 -22.01
N PHE A 315 -16.16 -7.10 -22.55
CA PHE A 315 -15.05 -6.24 -23.01
C PHE A 315 -15.44 -5.39 -24.23
N LYS A 316 -16.37 -5.86 -25.07
CA LYS A 316 -16.67 -5.26 -26.39
C LYS A 316 -15.43 -5.11 -27.28
N ALA A 317 -14.40 -5.92 -27.01
CA ALA A 317 -13.17 -5.97 -27.77
C ALA A 317 -13.31 -6.84 -29.02
N PRO A 318 -12.47 -6.66 -30.06
CA PRO A 318 -12.40 -7.54 -31.22
C PRO A 318 -12.18 -9.02 -30.81
N THR A 319 -12.68 -9.94 -31.63
CA THR A 319 -12.58 -11.39 -31.33
C THR A 319 -11.16 -11.89 -31.26
N ASP A 320 -10.25 -11.28 -32.02
CA ASP A 320 -8.81 -11.56 -32.07
C ASP A 320 -8.00 -10.79 -31.03
N TRP A 321 -8.62 -9.93 -30.22
CA TRP A 321 -7.91 -9.22 -29.15
C TRP A 321 -7.30 -10.22 -28.14
N PRO A 322 -5.98 -10.17 -27.87
CA PRO A 322 -5.27 -11.19 -27.10
C PRO A 322 -5.66 -11.19 -25.61
N GLY A 323 -6.18 -10.09 -25.10
CA GLY A 323 -6.39 -9.91 -23.66
C GLY A 323 -5.09 -9.65 -22.90
N SER A 324 -5.16 -9.65 -21.58
CA SER A 324 -4.02 -9.57 -20.67
C SER A 324 -4.22 -10.49 -19.48
N LYS A 325 -3.12 -10.99 -18.90
CA LYS A 325 -3.13 -11.83 -17.69
C LYS A 325 -3.46 -11.06 -16.44
N ASN A 326 -3.21 -9.75 -16.46
CA ASN A 326 -3.47 -8.84 -15.36
C ASN A 326 -4.07 -7.55 -15.91
N GLY A 327 -5.12 -7.03 -15.30
CA GLY A 327 -5.70 -5.81 -15.84
C GLY A 327 -6.92 -5.30 -15.10
N VAL A 328 -7.43 -4.20 -15.65
CA VAL A 328 -8.66 -3.52 -15.24
C VAL A 328 -9.53 -3.30 -16.47
N LEU A 329 -10.83 -3.53 -16.33
CA LEU A 329 -11.84 -3.13 -17.29
C LEU A 329 -12.84 -2.20 -16.62
N PHE A 330 -12.95 -0.98 -17.11
CA PHE A 330 -13.99 -0.03 -16.72
C PHE A 330 -15.13 -0.14 -17.74
N ILE A 331 -16.36 -0.31 -17.26
CA ILE A 331 -17.57 -0.33 -18.06
C ILE A 331 -18.31 0.99 -17.88
N GLY A 332 -18.34 1.79 -18.92
CA GLY A 332 -18.97 3.09 -18.93
C GLY A 332 -20.18 3.17 -19.88
N GLU A 333 -20.96 4.25 -19.74
CA GLU A 333 -22.15 4.51 -20.54
C GLU A 333 -21.89 4.59 -22.04
N LYS A 334 -20.72 5.16 -22.44
CA LYS A 334 -20.35 5.38 -23.84
C LYS A 334 -19.40 4.32 -24.40
N GLY A 335 -18.86 3.45 -23.55
CA GLY A 335 -17.91 2.42 -23.93
C GLY A 335 -17.06 1.97 -22.77
N ASN A 336 -16.05 1.19 -23.05
CA ASN A 336 -15.20 0.55 -22.05
C ASN A 336 -13.74 1.03 -22.16
N LEU A 337 -13.06 1.14 -21.02
CA LEU A 337 -11.61 1.33 -20.98
C LEU A 337 -10.96 0.09 -20.38
N PHE A 338 -10.07 -0.52 -21.14
CA PHE A 338 -9.17 -1.58 -20.65
C PHE A 338 -7.81 -0.99 -20.29
N VAL A 339 -7.24 -1.44 -19.17
CA VAL A 339 -5.90 -1.09 -18.69
C VAL A 339 -5.16 -2.38 -18.37
N GLY A 340 -4.21 -2.76 -19.19
CA GLY A 340 -3.40 -3.97 -19.00
C GLY A 340 -2.15 -3.73 -18.14
N PHE A 341 -1.47 -4.83 -17.82
CA PHE A 341 -0.17 -4.85 -17.14
C PHE A 341 0.77 -5.81 -17.87
N PRO A 342 1.66 -5.31 -18.77
CA PRO A 342 2.14 -3.92 -18.92
C PRO A 342 1.51 -3.11 -20.07
N GLU A 343 0.45 -3.58 -20.70
CA GLU A 343 -0.12 -3.01 -21.92
C GLU A 343 -0.63 -1.58 -21.72
N MET A 344 -0.65 -0.78 -22.80
CA MET A 344 -1.21 0.57 -22.80
C MET A 344 -2.76 0.52 -22.72
N PRO A 345 -3.41 1.57 -22.18
CA PRO A 345 -4.87 1.64 -22.13
C PRO A 345 -5.51 1.58 -23.51
N GLU A 346 -6.63 0.87 -23.61
CA GLU A 346 -7.40 0.70 -24.85
C GLU A 346 -8.89 0.97 -24.63
N LEU A 347 -9.49 1.73 -25.55
CA LEU A 347 -10.94 2.01 -25.57
C LEU A 347 -11.68 1.03 -26.48
N PHE A 348 -12.87 0.58 -26.04
CA PHE A 348 -13.73 -0.34 -26.77
C PHE A 348 -15.21 0.11 -26.76
N PRO A 349 -16.01 -0.15 -27.84
CA PRO A 349 -15.54 -0.73 -29.12
C PRO A 349 -14.59 0.20 -29.86
N LYS A 350 -13.61 -0.32 -30.58
CA LYS A 350 -12.61 0.49 -31.30
C LYS A 350 -13.23 1.50 -32.28
N ALA A 351 -14.35 1.11 -32.94
CA ALA A 351 -15.02 1.95 -33.93
C ALA A 351 -15.58 3.25 -33.33
N ASP A 352 -16.11 3.18 -32.10
CA ASP A 352 -16.73 4.33 -31.43
C ASP A 352 -15.67 5.37 -30.97
N PHE A 353 -14.44 4.92 -30.80
CA PHE A 353 -13.30 5.74 -30.35
C PHE A 353 -12.25 5.99 -31.45
N ALA A 354 -12.57 5.77 -32.74
CA ALA A 354 -11.61 5.93 -33.84
C ALA A 354 -11.00 7.33 -33.91
N ASN A 355 -11.71 8.35 -33.46
CA ASN A 355 -11.24 9.76 -33.45
C ASN A 355 -10.78 10.23 -32.07
N TYR A 356 -10.81 9.39 -31.04
CA TYR A 356 -10.35 9.77 -29.71
C TYR A 356 -8.83 9.80 -29.68
N LYS A 357 -8.28 10.93 -29.24
CA LYS A 357 -6.83 11.08 -29.07
C LYS A 357 -6.48 10.77 -27.62
N MET A 358 -5.69 9.71 -27.42
CA MET A 358 -5.17 9.38 -26.09
C MET A 358 -4.29 10.51 -25.57
N PRO A 359 -4.38 10.86 -24.28
CA PRO A 359 -3.49 11.83 -23.67
C PRO A 359 -2.02 11.43 -23.82
N GLU A 360 -1.15 12.42 -24.02
CA GLU A 360 0.31 12.24 -23.99
C GLU A 360 0.83 12.65 -22.60
N ILE A 361 1.28 11.69 -21.82
CA ILE A 361 1.77 11.91 -20.46
C ILE A 361 3.07 11.14 -20.28
N GLU A 362 4.05 11.76 -19.63
CA GLU A 362 5.35 11.16 -19.36
C GLU A 362 5.37 10.34 -18.05
N ASP A 363 6.28 9.36 -18.00
CA ASP A 363 6.61 8.65 -16.77
C ASP A 363 7.28 9.60 -15.75
N ASN A 364 6.95 9.40 -14.47
CA ASN A 364 7.75 9.97 -13.38
C ASN A 364 8.53 8.84 -12.71
N ASN A 365 9.74 9.13 -12.27
CA ASN A 365 10.45 8.19 -11.44
C ASN A 365 9.88 8.22 -10.01
N HIS A 366 9.24 7.15 -9.63
CA HIS A 366 8.54 6.98 -8.35
C HIS A 366 9.45 7.17 -7.13
N TYR A 367 10.70 6.78 -7.24
CA TYR A 367 11.69 6.83 -6.16
C TYR A 367 12.30 8.22 -5.97
N THR A 368 12.75 8.82 -7.08
CA THR A 368 13.31 10.17 -7.03
C THR A 368 12.25 11.21 -6.69
N GLN A 369 10.97 10.95 -7.00
CA GLN A 369 9.86 11.78 -6.55
C GLN A 369 9.78 11.83 -5.01
N TRP A 370 9.95 10.69 -4.33
CA TRP A 370 9.96 10.64 -2.87
C TRP A 370 11.15 11.40 -2.27
N THR A 371 12.36 11.20 -2.80
CA THR A 371 13.55 11.91 -2.30
C THR A 371 13.48 13.41 -2.60
N SER A 372 12.97 13.82 -3.76
CA SER A 372 12.71 15.22 -4.10
C SER A 372 11.67 15.86 -3.19
N ALA A 373 10.63 15.10 -2.80
CA ALA A 373 9.62 15.59 -1.86
C ALA A 373 10.22 15.83 -0.45
N ILE A 374 11.15 14.98 0.01
CA ILE A 374 11.87 15.19 1.27
C ILE A 374 12.72 16.47 1.21
N LEU A 375 13.32 16.75 0.07
CA LEU A 375 14.11 17.98 -0.17
C LEU A 375 13.23 19.24 -0.40
N GLY A 376 11.89 19.08 -0.41
CA GLY A 376 10.95 20.18 -0.62
C GLY A 376 10.75 20.61 -2.08
N ASN A 377 11.25 19.84 -3.05
CA ASN A 377 11.22 20.17 -4.48
C ASN A 377 10.03 19.52 -5.22
N ASP A 378 9.31 18.58 -4.60
CA ASP A 378 8.19 17.85 -5.21
C ASP A 378 7.17 17.43 -4.12
N LYS A 379 6.14 16.68 -4.54
CA LYS A 379 5.17 15.99 -3.68
C LYS A 379 5.10 14.52 -4.06
N THR A 380 4.97 13.65 -3.07
CA THR A 380 4.75 12.23 -3.34
C THR A 380 3.40 11.99 -4.00
N SER A 381 3.36 11.09 -4.97
CA SER A 381 2.11 10.73 -5.67
C SER A 381 1.28 9.70 -4.90
N CYS A 382 1.93 8.89 -4.05
CA CYS A 382 1.29 7.86 -3.23
C CYS A 382 1.57 8.03 -1.73
N PRO A 383 1.26 9.22 -1.13
CA PRO A 383 1.40 9.39 0.32
C PRO A 383 0.48 8.42 1.06
N PHE A 384 0.74 8.17 2.34
CA PHE A 384 -0.09 7.24 3.13
C PHE A 384 -1.55 7.70 3.25
N ALA A 385 -1.81 9.00 3.16
CA ALA A 385 -3.18 9.52 3.07
C ALA A 385 -3.97 8.99 1.86
N TYR A 386 -3.29 8.63 0.77
CA TYR A 386 -3.88 7.97 -0.40
C TYR A 386 -3.76 6.45 -0.31
N SER A 387 -2.56 5.95 -0.04
CA SER A 387 -2.26 4.52 -0.14
C SER A 387 -2.75 3.71 1.06
N GLY A 388 -3.01 4.33 2.20
CA GLY A 388 -3.64 3.69 3.35
C GLY A 388 -5.07 3.23 3.04
N PRO A 389 -5.99 4.13 2.66
CA PRO A 389 -7.35 3.75 2.24
C PRO A 389 -7.38 2.73 1.09
N LEU A 390 -6.47 2.82 0.11
CA LEU A 390 -6.31 1.80 -0.93
C LEU A 390 -5.97 0.44 -0.32
N THR A 391 -5.00 0.39 0.59
CA THR A 391 -4.58 -0.85 1.26
C THR A 391 -5.72 -1.42 2.14
N GLU A 392 -6.45 -0.57 2.87
CA GLU A 392 -7.64 -1.00 3.63
C GLU A 392 -8.66 -1.68 2.71
N THR A 393 -8.97 -1.06 1.54
CA THR A 393 -9.90 -1.62 0.56
C THR A 393 -9.45 -3.00 0.07
N VAL A 394 -8.19 -3.16 -0.28
CA VAL A 394 -7.61 -4.43 -0.73
C VAL A 394 -7.71 -5.49 0.38
N LEU A 395 -7.31 -5.15 1.60
CA LEU A 395 -7.29 -6.09 2.72
C LEU A 395 -8.69 -6.48 3.21
N LEU A 396 -9.72 -5.63 3.05
CA LEU A 396 -11.11 -5.98 3.33
C LEU A 396 -11.59 -7.17 2.48
N GLY A 397 -11.07 -7.35 1.27
CA GLY A 397 -11.32 -8.55 0.47
C GLY A 397 -10.81 -9.82 1.14
N ASN A 398 -9.61 -9.79 1.72
CA ASN A 398 -9.08 -10.89 2.51
C ASN A 398 -9.91 -11.15 3.78
N VAL A 399 -10.39 -10.07 4.44
CA VAL A 399 -11.28 -10.20 5.60
C VAL A 399 -12.60 -10.89 5.23
N ALA A 400 -13.23 -10.47 4.12
CA ALA A 400 -14.46 -11.10 3.64
C ALA A 400 -14.26 -12.58 3.29
N TYR A 401 -13.18 -12.91 2.58
CA TYR A 401 -12.85 -14.30 2.25
C TYR A 401 -12.60 -15.14 3.51
N ARG A 402 -11.70 -14.68 4.40
CA ARG A 402 -11.29 -15.45 5.60
C ARG A 402 -12.41 -15.61 6.61
N SER A 403 -13.28 -14.61 6.77
CA SER A 403 -14.45 -14.71 7.65
C SER A 403 -15.55 -15.62 7.07
N GLY A 404 -15.55 -15.82 5.73
CA GLY A 404 -16.61 -16.53 5.02
C GLY A 404 -17.95 -15.81 5.08
N THR A 405 -17.95 -14.49 5.25
CA THR A 405 -19.16 -13.66 5.44
C THR A 405 -19.12 -12.40 4.59
N THR A 406 -20.28 -11.83 4.29
CA THR A 406 -20.37 -10.48 3.74
C THR A 406 -20.00 -9.47 4.82
N VAL A 407 -19.13 -8.52 4.48
CA VAL A 407 -18.69 -7.43 5.34
C VAL A 407 -19.48 -6.17 4.98
N HIS A 408 -20.33 -5.70 5.88
CA HIS A 408 -20.90 -4.35 5.83
C HIS A 408 -19.96 -3.42 6.59
N TRP A 409 -19.30 -2.51 5.87
CA TRP A 409 -18.15 -1.77 6.39
C TRP A 409 -18.52 -0.37 6.89
N ASP A 410 -18.23 -0.10 8.15
CA ASP A 410 -18.20 1.24 8.74
C ASP A 410 -16.74 1.72 8.81
N SER A 411 -16.33 2.52 7.83
CA SER A 411 -14.95 3.00 7.74
C SER A 411 -14.61 4.06 8.80
N GLU A 412 -15.58 4.77 9.37
CA GLU A 412 -15.34 5.75 10.42
C GLU A 412 -14.99 5.06 11.74
N LYS A 413 -15.70 3.98 12.05
CA LYS A 413 -15.44 3.17 13.24
C LYS A 413 -14.36 2.11 13.06
N LEU A 414 -13.93 1.88 11.81
CA LEU A 414 -13.05 0.76 11.46
C LEU A 414 -13.64 -0.58 11.89
N GLU A 415 -14.90 -0.83 11.51
CA GLU A 415 -15.69 -1.95 12.01
C GLU A 415 -16.52 -2.61 10.89
N ALA A 416 -16.54 -3.94 10.91
CA ALA A 416 -17.53 -4.74 10.18
C ALA A 416 -18.82 -4.81 11.03
N ILE A 417 -19.90 -4.17 10.55
CA ILE A 417 -21.15 -4.01 11.28
C ILE A 417 -21.74 -5.39 11.59
N ASP A 418 -22.08 -5.64 12.86
CA ASP A 418 -22.67 -6.87 13.37
C ASP A 418 -21.94 -8.17 12.96
N ASN A 419 -20.61 -8.07 12.72
CA ASN A 419 -19.81 -9.19 12.18
C ASN A 419 -18.56 -9.47 13.03
N PRO A 420 -18.68 -10.17 14.18
CA PRO A 420 -17.54 -10.43 15.05
C PRO A 420 -16.44 -11.28 14.39
N LYS A 421 -16.79 -12.17 13.44
CA LYS A 421 -15.79 -12.98 12.70
C LYS A 421 -14.89 -12.11 11.81
N ALA A 422 -15.47 -11.14 11.10
CA ALA A 422 -14.72 -10.20 10.29
C ALA A 422 -13.90 -9.26 11.18
N ASN A 423 -14.50 -8.75 12.27
CA ASN A 423 -13.81 -7.84 13.20
C ASN A 423 -12.56 -8.47 13.84
N ALA A 424 -12.59 -9.77 14.13
CA ALA A 424 -11.43 -10.51 14.65
C ALA A 424 -10.25 -10.60 13.65
N LEU A 425 -10.49 -10.30 12.37
CA LEU A 425 -9.48 -10.35 11.30
C LEU A 425 -8.94 -8.96 10.90
N LEU A 426 -9.47 -7.88 11.48
CA LEU A 426 -9.05 -6.52 11.16
C LEU A 426 -7.70 -6.16 11.79
N LYS A 427 -7.38 -6.80 12.90
CA LYS A 427 -6.14 -6.59 13.67
C LYS A 427 -5.65 -7.94 14.20
N ARG A 428 -4.34 -8.15 14.17
CA ARG A 428 -3.67 -9.29 14.79
C ARG A 428 -2.91 -8.87 16.04
N GLU A 429 -2.62 -9.85 16.88
CA GLU A 429 -1.69 -9.69 18.00
C GLU A 429 -0.25 -9.92 17.52
N TYR A 430 0.67 -9.10 17.99
CA TYR A 430 2.09 -9.26 17.73
C TYR A 430 2.72 -10.25 18.71
N ARG A 431 3.68 -11.00 18.22
CA ARG A 431 4.48 -11.90 19.04
C ARG A 431 5.22 -11.13 20.13
N ASN A 432 5.30 -11.72 21.34
CA ASN A 432 6.01 -11.13 22.48
C ASN A 432 7.43 -10.72 22.13
N GLY A 433 7.82 -9.51 22.52
CA GLY A 433 9.13 -8.91 22.23
C GLY A 433 9.21 -8.21 20.85
N PHE A 434 8.12 -8.22 20.07
CA PHE A 434 8.00 -7.50 18.80
C PHE A 434 6.83 -6.53 18.78
N GLU A 435 6.18 -6.31 19.92
CA GLU A 435 5.13 -5.32 20.07
C GLU A 435 5.68 -3.92 19.82
N VAL A 436 4.88 -3.11 19.13
CA VAL A 436 5.19 -1.70 18.88
C VAL A 436 4.15 -0.85 19.58
N ARG A 437 4.58 -0.05 20.53
CA ARG A 437 3.67 0.81 21.27
C ARG A 437 2.97 1.81 20.35
N GLY A 438 1.67 1.69 20.23
CA GLY A 438 0.83 2.54 19.38
C GLY A 438 0.28 1.86 18.13
N LEU A 439 0.69 0.60 17.86
CA LEU A 439 0.08 -0.28 16.85
C LEU A 439 -0.87 -1.29 17.50
#